data_1782d4c7b908c057e8f842062817dff2
#
_entry.id   1782d4c7b908c057e8f842062817dff2
#
_cell.length_a   1.000
_cell.length_b   1.000
_cell.length_c   1.000
_cell.angle_alpha   90.00
_cell.angle_beta   90.00
_cell.angle_gamma   90.00
#
_symmetry.space_group_name_H-M   'P 1'
#
loop_
_entity.id
_entity.type
_entity.pdbx_description
1 polymer ?
#
loop_
_entity_poly.entity_id
_entity_poly.type
_entity_poly.pdbx_seq_one_letter_code
_entity_poly.pdbx_strand_id
1 'polypeptide(L)'
;MIVLSNISKVFDNGKVALTAVDNVNLTIEQAQVYGIIGYSGAGKSTLVRCINMLERPTGGSVMFEGRDMCRLGSRDLQIARRSMGMIFQQFNLLMQRTAEENICFPLELAGVKKDAARERARELLELVNLSDRA
;
A
#
# COMPACT_ATOMS: atom_id res chain seq x y z
N MET A 1 -5.03 10.89 -8.17
CA MET A 1 -4.02 11.91 -7.79
C MET A 1 -3.63 11.73 -6.33
N ILE A 2 -2.32 11.82 -6.02
CA ILE A 2 -1.77 11.76 -4.65
C ILE A 2 -1.02 13.08 -4.41
N VAL A 3 -1.26 13.74 -3.26
CA VAL A 3 -0.51 14.94 -2.88
C VAL A 3 0.02 14.75 -1.46
N LEU A 4 1.31 14.92 -1.30
CA LEU A 4 2.01 14.95 -0.02
C LEU A 4 2.38 16.39 0.29
N SER A 5 2.03 16.85 1.49
CA SER A 5 2.36 18.19 1.97
C SER A 5 3.09 18.10 3.29
N ASN A 6 4.37 18.51 3.29
CA ASN A 6 5.25 18.56 4.46
C ASN A 6 5.32 17.23 5.23
N ILE A 7 5.31 16.10 4.52
CA ILE A 7 5.33 14.78 5.14
C ILE A 7 6.63 14.55 5.86
N SER A 8 6.51 14.25 7.15
CA SER A 8 7.63 13.85 8.00
C SER A 8 7.28 12.58 8.76
N LYS A 9 8.27 11.70 8.95
CA LYS A 9 8.17 10.50 9.77
C LYS A 9 9.38 10.35 10.64
N VAL A 10 9.15 10.43 11.94
CA VAL A 10 10.15 10.16 12.97
C VAL A 10 9.78 8.87 13.69
N PHE A 11 10.71 7.97 13.82
CA PHE A 11 10.61 6.80 14.68
C PHE A 11 11.32 7.12 16.00
N ASP A 12 10.57 7.12 17.09
CA ASP A 12 11.09 7.37 18.41
C ASP A 12 10.83 6.14 19.30
N ASN A 13 11.88 5.59 19.86
CA ASN A 13 11.82 4.46 20.80
C ASN A 13 12.12 4.88 22.25
N GLY A 14 12.08 6.21 22.54
CA GLY A 14 12.36 6.79 23.86
C GLY A 14 13.84 6.92 24.18
N LYS A 15 14.75 6.40 23.35
CA LYS A 15 16.21 6.54 23.52
C LYS A 15 16.86 7.28 22.35
N VAL A 16 16.41 7.01 21.14
CA VAL A 16 16.93 7.62 19.90
C VAL A 16 15.76 7.91 18.99
N ALA A 17 15.67 9.14 18.53
CA ALA A 17 14.74 9.56 17.49
C ALA A 17 15.43 9.48 16.13
N LEU A 18 14.84 8.73 15.19
CA LEU A 18 15.32 8.59 13.81
C LEU A 18 14.31 9.26 12.87
N THR A 19 14.73 10.32 12.22
CA THR A 19 13.95 10.94 11.15
C THR A 19 14.17 10.16 9.86
N ALA A 20 13.15 9.39 9.45
CA ALA A 20 13.20 8.57 8.25
C ALA A 20 12.68 9.30 7.00
N VAL A 21 11.79 10.26 7.18
CA VAL A 21 11.25 11.14 6.13
C VAL A 21 11.18 12.54 6.73
N ASP A 22 11.66 13.54 6.00
CA ASP A 22 11.70 14.91 6.46
C ASP A 22 11.12 15.87 5.44
N ASN A 23 10.02 16.51 5.79
CA ASN A 23 9.38 17.63 5.08
C ASN A 23 9.20 17.41 3.56
N VAL A 24 8.76 16.19 3.16
CA VAL A 24 8.60 15.84 1.75
C VAL A 24 7.30 16.43 1.20
N ASN A 25 7.44 17.14 0.08
CA ASN A 25 6.35 17.66 -0.73
C ASN A 25 6.38 17.02 -2.11
N LEU A 26 5.26 16.46 -2.56
CA LEU A 26 5.20 15.67 -3.77
C LEU A 26 3.76 15.62 -4.31
N THR A 27 3.60 15.75 -5.61
CA THR A 27 2.34 15.51 -6.31
C THR A 27 2.55 14.44 -7.36
N ILE A 28 1.67 13.42 -7.36
CA ILE A 28 1.61 12.37 -8.38
C ILE A 28 0.25 12.47 -9.03
N GLU A 29 0.26 12.83 -10.32
CA GLU A 29 -0.97 12.99 -11.09
C GLU A 29 -1.62 11.64 -11.44
N GLN A 30 -2.86 11.68 -11.85
CA GLN A 30 -3.56 10.49 -12.30
C GLN A 30 -2.88 9.90 -13.55
N ALA A 31 -2.78 8.58 -13.60
CA ALA A 31 -2.12 7.83 -14.67
C ALA A 31 -0.61 8.12 -14.84
N GLN A 32 0.02 8.81 -13.90
CA GLN A 32 1.45 9.07 -13.90
C GLN A 32 2.22 7.90 -13.31
N VAL A 33 3.34 7.52 -13.94
CA VAL A 33 4.37 6.66 -13.34
C VAL A 33 5.41 7.56 -12.67
N TYR A 34 5.59 7.38 -11.35
CA TYR A 34 6.51 8.18 -10.55
C TYR A 34 7.58 7.31 -9.90
N GLY A 35 8.85 7.63 -10.11
CA GLY A 35 9.99 6.92 -9.56
C GLY A 35 10.57 7.60 -8.33
N ILE A 36 10.74 6.84 -7.22
CA ILE A 36 11.43 7.30 -6.01
C ILE A 36 12.78 6.58 -5.94
N ILE A 37 13.86 7.31 -6.14
CA ILE A 37 15.23 6.80 -6.15
C ILE A 37 16.04 7.29 -4.93
N GLY A 38 17.07 6.58 -4.58
CA GLY A 38 17.96 6.93 -3.45
C GLY A 38 18.68 5.71 -2.91
N TYR A 39 19.67 5.92 -2.05
CA TYR A 39 20.45 4.86 -1.41
C TYR A 39 19.59 3.98 -0.49
N SER A 40 20.13 2.80 -0.11
CA SER A 40 19.52 1.98 0.94
C SER A 40 19.42 2.78 2.24
N GLY A 41 18.30 2.69 2.95
CA GLY A 41 18.09 3.45 4.18
C GLY A 41 17.61 4.91 3.98
N ALA A 42 17.52 5.43 2.75
CA ALA A 42 17.09 6.81 2.47
C ALA A 42 15.59 7.10 2.71
N GLY A 43 14.85 6.22 3.37
CA GLY A 43 13.45 6.47 3.73
C GLY A 43 12.42 6.16 2.63
N LYS A 44 12.82 5.69 1.44
CA LYS A 44 11.90 5.43 0.30
C LYS A 44 10.71 4.55 0.68
N SER A 45 10.97 3.39 1.27
CA SER A 45 9.92 2.46 1.70
C SER A 45 9.04 3.04 2.80
N THR A 46 9.62 3.86 3.69
CA THR A 46 8.87 4.58 4.72
C THR A 46 7.93 5.60 4.09
N LEU A 47 8.40 6.37 3.10
CA LEU A 47 7.56 7.32 2.38
C LEU A 47 6.39 6.62 1.68
N VAL A 48 6.64 5.52 0.95
CA VAL A 48 5.57 4.73 0.32
C VAL A 48 4.57 4.19 1.36
N ARG A 49 5.06 3.75 2.53
CA ARG A 49 4.19 3.30 3.63
C ARG A 49 3.41 4.45 4.26
N CYS A 50 3.92 5.68 4.24
CA CYS A 50 3.16 6.85 4.66
C CYS A 50 2.04 7.18 3.67
N ILE A 51 2.26 7.02 2.36
CA ILE A 51 1.23 7.27 1.33
C ILE A 51 0.01 6.38 1.55
N ASN A 52 0.20 5.09 1.81
CA ASN A 52 -0.91 4.15 2.05
C ASN A 52 -1.30 4.03 3.54
N MET A 53 -0.73 4.87 4.40
CA MET A 53 -0.99 4.91 5.85
C MET A 53 -0.67 3.60 6.59
N LEU A 54 0.16 2.71 6.04
CA LEU A 54 0.74 1.58 6.80
C LEU A 54 1.67 2.11 7.90
N GLU A 55 2.35 3.22 7.61
CA GLU A 55 3.02 4.06 8.60
C GLU A 55 2.30 5.39 8.66
N ARG A 56 1.81 5.79 9.83
CA ARG A 56 1.25 7.14 9.99
C ARG A 56 2.40 8.15 10.02
N PRO A 57 2.38 9.19 9.18
CA PRO A 57 3.35 10.27 9.28
C PRO A 57 3.25 10.95 10.65
N THR A 58 4.34 11.50 11.14
CA THR A 58 4.39 12.30 12.37
C THR A 58 4.02 13.75 12.12
N GLY A 59 4.09 14.21 10.87
CA GLY A 59 3.70 15.54 10.44
C GLY A 59 3.29 15.56 8.96
N GLY A 60 2.58 16.61 8.58
CA GLY A 60 2.10 16.81 7.22
C GLY A 60 0.75 16.16 6.92
N SER A 61 0.37 16.14 5.66
CA SER A 61 -0.88 15.55 5.16
C SER A 61 -0.68 14.75 3.90
N VAL A 62 -1.47 13.68 3.74
CA VAL A 62 -1.52 12.81 2.55
C VAL A 62 -2.92 12.92 1.95
N MET A 63 -3.01 13.57 0.81
CA MET A 63 -4.26 13.62 0.04
C MET A 63 -4.28 12.50 -0.98
N PHE A 64 -5.31 11.69 -0.97
CA PHE A 64 -5.58 10.64 -1.96
C PHE A 64 -6.99 10.82 -2.50
N GLU A 65 -7.12 11.04 -3.80
CA GLU A 65 -8.41 11.28 -4.48
C GLU A 65 -9.27 12.33 -3.75
N GLY A 66 -8.66 13.43 -3.32
CA GLY A 66 -9.33 14.53 -2.63
C GLY A 66 -9.66 14.29 -1.16
N ARG A 67 -9.23 13.14 -0.58
CA ARG A 67 -9.44 12.83 0.84
C ARG A 67 -8.13 12.92 1.62
N ASP A 68 -8.16 13.56 2.77
CA ASP A 68 -7.00 13.57 3.68
C ASP A 68 -6.93 12.25 4.46
N MET A 69 -6.00 11.39 4.04
CA MET A 69 -5.77 10.07 4.62
C MET A 69 -5.36 10.13 6.09
N CYS A 70 -4.69 11.20 6.51
CA CYS A 70 -4.23 11.37 7.89
C CYS A 70 -5.39 11.58 8.87
N ARG A 71 -6.52 12.10 8.40
CA ARG A 71 -7.72 12.39 9.20
C ARG A 71 -8.75 11.27 9.22
N LEU A 72 -8.56 10.24 8.38
CA LEU A 72 -9.50 9.12 8.31
C LEU A 72 -9.43 8.26 9.57
N GLY A 73 -10.61 7.85 10.05
CA GLY A 73 -10.76 6.80 11.04
C GLY A 73 -10.40 5.42 10.46
N SER A 74 -10.24 4.42 11.32
CA SER A 74 -9.80 3.07 10.92
C SER A 74 -10.67 2.44 9.84
N ARG A 75 -12.01 2.60 9.91
CA ARG A 75 -12.96 2.05 8.95
C ARG A 75 -12.81 2.71 7.58
N ASP A 76 -12.78 4.05 7.53
CA ASP A 76 -12.68 4.79 6.28
C ASP A 76 -11.33 4.60 5.62
N LEU A 77 -10.27 4.47 6.43
CA LEU A 77 -8.93 4.14 5.97
C LEU A 77 -8.87 2.74 5.33
N GLN A 78 -9.55 1.74 5.90
CA GLN A 78 -9.66 0.41 5.28
C GLN A 78 -10.38 0.50 3.92
N ILE A 79 -11.45 1.30 3.82
CA ILE A 79 -12.16 1.50 2.56
C ILE A 79 -11.26 2.18 1.53
N ALA A 80 -10.55 3.25 1.91
CA ALA A 80 -9.64 3.96 1.01
C ALA A 80 -8.49 3.06 0.51
N ARG A 81 -7.96 2.17 1.36
CA ARG A 81 -6.90 1.22 0.98
C ARG A 81 -7.34 0.16 -0.04
N ARG A 82 -8.64 -0.11 -0.20
CA ARG A 82 -9.13 -1.06 -1.22
C ARG A 82 -8.84 -0.59 -2.65
N SER A 83 -8.70 0.72 -2.85
CA SER A 83 -8.30 1.30 -4.14
C SER A 83 -6.79 1.50 -4.30
N MET A 84 -5.98 1.05 -3.32
CA MET A 84 -4.53 1.14 -3.34
C MET A 84 -3.91 -0.26 -3.38
N GLY A 85 -3.37 -0.68 -4.52
CA GLY A 85 -2.53 -1.88 -4.60
C GLY A 85 -1.12 -1.59 -4.06
N MET A 86 -0.52 -2.54 -3.35
CA MET A 86 0.88 -2.47 -2.92
C MET A 86 1.60 -3.77 -3.18
N ILE A 87 2.73 -3.69 -3.87
CA ILE A 87 3.67 -4.81 -4.02
C ILE A 87 4.76 -4.64 -2.97
N PHE A 88 4.87 -5.60 -2.07
CA PHE A 88 5.86 -5.58 -0.99
C PHE A 88 7.20 -6.16 -1.45
N GLN A 89 8.29 -5.74 -0.81
CA GLN A 89 9.62 -6.33 -1.03
C GLN A 89 9.69 -7.80 -0.60
N GLN A 90 8.96 -8.17 0.45
CA GLN A 90 8.72 -9.55 0.84
C GLN A 90 7.36 -9.98 0.28
N PHE A 91 7.22 -11.25 -0.07
CA PHE A 91 6.02 -11.75 -0.76
C PHE A 91 4.73 -11.53 0.01
N ASN A 92 4.78 -11.49 1.35
CA ASN A 92 3.62 -11.30 2.25
C ASN A 92 2.46 -12.26 1.94
N LEU A 93 2.79 -13.46 1.46
CA LEU A 93 1.82 -14.50 1.19
C LEU A 93 1.36 -15.16 2.50
N LEU A 94 0.09 -15.54 2.51
CA LEU A 94 -0.45 -16.41 3.54
C LEU A 94 0.05 -17.82 3.26
N MET A 95 1.14 -18.23 3.94
CA MET A 95 1.86 -19.49 3.67
C MET A 95 1.02 -20.76 3.87
N GLN A 96 -0.11 -20.66 4.57
CA GLN A 96 -1.05 -21.75 4.79
C GLN A 96 -2.13 -21.84 3.69
N ARG A 97 -2.03 -21.01 2.64
CA ARG A 97 -2.98 -20.93 1.53
C ARG A 97 -2.30 -21.21 0.22
N THR A 98 -3.06 -21.76 -0.73
CA THR A 98 -2.59 -21.94 -2.11
C THR A 98 -2.42 -20.59 -2.83
N ALA A 99 -1.86 -20.58 -4.03
CA ALA A 99 -1.73 -19.40 -4.87
C ALA A 99 -3.12 -18.83 -5.21
N GLU A 100 -4.08 -19.68 -5.62
CA GLU A 100 -5.47 -19.28 -5.86
C GLU A 100 -6.09 -18.63 -4.63
N GLU A 101 -5.95 -19.22 -3.46
CA GLU A 101 -6.51 -18.70 -2.21
C GLU A 101 -5.87 -17.38 -1.77
N ASN A 102 -4.58 -17.18 -2.02
CA ASN A 102 -3.91 -15.90 -1.76
C ASN A 102 -4.45 -14.78 -2.65
N ILE A 103 -4.79 -15.09 -3.92
CA ILE A 103 -5.39 -14.12 -4.85
C ILE A 103 -6.86 -13.88 -4.50
N CYS A 104 -7.59 -14.90 -4.07
CA CYS A 104 -8.99 -14.77 -3.64
C CYS A 104 -9.15 -13.92 -2.38
N PHE A 105 -8.20 -13.98 -1.46
CA PHE A 105 -8.31 -13.34 -0.15
C PHE A 105 -8.64 -11.84 -0.19
N PRO A 106 -7.93 -10.97 -0.94
CA PRO A 106 -8.28 -9.56 -1.04
C PRO A 106 -9.64 -9.32 -1.73
N LEU A 107 -10.04 -10.17 -2.67
CA LEU A 107 -11.34 -10.09 -3.34
C LEU A 107 -12.48 -10.43 -2.37
N GLU A 108 -12.31 -11.46 -1.56
CA GLU A 108 -13.25 -11.84 -0.49
C GLU A 108 -13.41 -10.73 0.55
N LEU A 109 -12.30 -10.10 0.98
CA LEU A 109 -12.33 -8.95 1.89
C LEU A 109 -13.04 -7.72 1.25
N ALA A 110 -13.00 -7.59 -0.05
CA ALA A 110 -13.74 -6.57 -0.78
C ALA A 110 -15.23 -6.90 -0.96
N GLY A 111 -15.68 -8.11 -0.52
CA GLY A 111 -17.07 -8.56 -0.62
C GLY A 111 -17.42 -9.23 -1.93
N VAL A 112 -16.44 -9.62 -2.76
CA VAL A 112 -16.66 -10.41 -3.97
C VAL A 112 -17.10 -11.83 -3.57
N LYS A 113 -18.12 -12.37 -4.26
CA LYS A 113 -18.59 -13.73 -4.03
C LYS A 113 -17.48 -14.74 -4.34
N LYS A 114 -17.43 -15.81 -3.54
CA LYS A 114 -16.35 -16.82 -3.60
C LYS A 114 -16.11 -17.40 -5.00
N ASP A 115 -17.18 -17.72 -5.71
CA ASP A 115 -17.05 -18.31 -7.06
C ASP A 115 -16.46 -17.30 -8.05
N ALA A 116 -16.91 -16.05 -8.02
CA ALA A 116 -16.37 -14.97 -8.86
C ALA A 116 -14.90 -14.65 -8.48
N ALA A 117 -14.55 -14.71 -7.18
CA ALA A 117 -13.18 -14.52 -6.74
C ALA A 117 -12.26 -15.62 -7.28
N ARG A 118 -12.71 -16.88 -7.26
CA ARG A 118 -11.96 -18.02 -7.80
C ARG A 118 -11.80 -17.94 -9.32
N GLU A 119 -12.86 -17.60 -10.04
CA GLU A 119 -12.79 -17.40 -11.48
C GLU A 119 -11.75 -16.34 -11.83
N ARG A 120 -11.81 -15.19 -11.14
CA ARG A 120 -10.83 -14.12 -11.32
C ARG A 120 -9.41 -14.53 -10.95
N ALA A 121 -9.24 -15.32 -9.89
CA ALA A 121 -7.93 -15.82 -9.49
C ALA A 121 -7.32 -16.72 -10.56
N ARG A 122 -8.10 -17.61 -11.20
CA ARG A 122 -7.65 -18.48 -12.27
C ARG A 122 -7.24 -17.71 -13.52
N GLU A 123 -8.04 -16.72 -13.94
CA GLU A 123 -7.67 -15.82 -15.04
C GLU A 123 -6.32 -15.13 -14.79
N LEU A 124 -6.10 -14.64 -13.55
CA LEU A 124 -4.84 -13.98 -13.20
C LEU A 124 -3.65 -14.94 -13.16
N LEU A 125 -3.85 -16.18 -12.68
CA LEU A 125 -2.81 -17.21 -12.72
C LEU A 125 -2.47 -17.63 -14.16
N GLU A 126 -3.46 -17.72 -15.04
CA GLU A 126 -3.24 -17.98 -16.46
C GLU A 126 -2.43 -16.86 -17.12
N LEU A 127 -2.78 -15.60 -16.84
CA LEU A 127 -2.09 -14.44 -17.38
C LEU A 127 -0.58 -14.43 -17.07
N VAL A 128 -0.19 -14.99 -15.91
CA VAL A 128 1.21 -15.08 -15.49
C VAL A 128 1.84 -16.46 -15.69
N ASN A 129 1.16 -17.37 -16.42
CA ASN A 129 1.58 -18.77 -16.70
C ASN A 129 1.82 -19.60 -15.41
N LEU A 130 0.95 -19.46 -14.43
CA LEU A 130 0.99 -20.21 -13.15
C LEU A 130 -0.28 -21.04 -12.91
N SER A 131 -1.03 -21.41 -13.96
CA SER A 131 -2.27 -22.19 -13.84
C SER A 131 -2.07 -23.54 -13.15
N ASP A 132 -0.89 -24.15 -13.27
CA ASP A 132 -0.50 -25.41 -12.64
C ASP A 132 -0.13 -25.27 -11.14
N ARG A 133 -0.14 -24.05 -10.62
CA ARG A 133 0.21 -23.69 -9.23
C ARG A 133 -1.00 -23.22 -8.41
N ALA A 134 -2.20 -23.40 -8.93
CA ALA A 134 -3.45 -22.98 -8.27
C ALA A 134 -3.73 -23.72 -6.94
#